data_f32f34d6923a4c184da3ecdcb466a407
#
_entry.id   f32f34d6923a4c184da3ecdcb466a407
#
_cell.length_a   1.000
_cell.length_b   1.000
_cell.length_c   1.000
_cell.angle_alpha   90.00
_cell.angle_beta   90.00
_cell.angle_gamma   90.00
#
_symmetry.space_group_name_H-M   'P 1'
#
loop_
_entity.id
_entity.type
_entity.pdbx_description
1 polymer ?
#
loop_
_entity_poly.entity_id
_entity_poly.type
_entity_poly.pdbx_seq_one_letter_code
_entity_poly.pdbx_strand_id
1 'polypeptide(L)'
;DDPEKFLAFSPDLVLIRPMIDNGYPELIKRLEKSGITVVSLQPSDIDEMYDYWLKLGLLTGKIEAAEKMIQEFKEKTGHILSLTRDLPLKKKVYFEAIHVKMKTFTKDAMPIFVLETAGGINIASDAVASRDTNIAVYGKEQLLSKASEIDVFLAQTGIMNSVTVQEIKTEPGFNIIKAIKENQIYLIDENIISRPVPRLYEGMVSVGKILYPDIFTEKKLNKEMQ
;
A
#
# COMPACT_ATOMS: atom_id res chain seq x y z
N ASP A 1 -5.05 24.33 -7.12
CA ASP A 1 -4.70 24.57 -5.72
C ASP A 1 -4.50 26.07 -5.55
N ASP A 2 -5.33 26.67 -4.71
CA ASP A 2 -5.42 28.10 -4.54
C ASP A 2 -4.55 28.55 -3.35
N PRO A 3 -3.43 29.27 -3.56
CA PRO A 3 -2.55 29.74 -2.49
C PRO A 3 -3.29 30.58 -1.45
N GLU A 4 -4.33 31.31 -1.87
CA GLU A 4 -5.08 32.21 -0.99
C GLU A 4 -5.83 31.45 0.11
N LYS A 5 -6.26 30.21 -0.15
CA LYS A 5 -6.85 29.35 0.86
C LYS A 5 -5.86 28.98 1.96
N PHE A 6 -4.62 28.66 1.62
CA PHE A 6 -3.57 28.38 2.62
C PHE A 6 -3.26 29.61 3.45
N LEU A 7 -3.17 30.79 2.81
CA LEU A 7 -2.91 32.06 3.51
C LEU A 7 -4.04 32.44 4.44
N ALA A 8 -5.30 32.18 4.04
CA ALA A 8 -6.48 32.43 4.88
C ALA A 8 -6.51 31.55 6.14
N PHE A 9 -6.01 30.33 6.07
CA PHE A 9 -5.87 29.44 7.24
C PHE A 9 -4.69 29.80 8.14
N SER A 10 -3.71 30.57 7.64
CA SER A 10 -2.48 30.95 8.36
C SER A 10 -1.85 29.81 9.15
N PRO A 11 -1.55 28.64 8.54
CA PRO A 11 -0.95 27.53 9.25
C PRO A 11 0.52 27.81 9.57
N ASP A 12 1.00 27.30 10.68
CA ASP A 12 2.44 27.37 11.03
C ASP A 12 3.28 26.49 10.09
N LEU A 13 2.70 25.37 9.61
CA LEU A 13 3.35 24.37 8.77
C LEU A 13 2.39 23.80 7.73
N VAL A 14 2.90 23.62 6.52
CA VAL A 14 2.22 22.89 5.44
C VAL A 14 3.07 21.66 5.07
N LEU A 15 2.47 20.48 5.22
CA LEU A 15 3.08 19.22 4.81
C LEU A 15 2.62 18.89 3.37
N ILE A 16 3.59 18.66 2.49
CA ILE A 16 3.35 18.30 1.09
C ILE A 16 4.06 17.01 0.72
N ARG A 17 3.71 16.45 -0.42
CA ARG A 17 4.45 15.33 -1.03
C ARG A 17 5.45 15.86 -2.07
N PRO A 18 6.58 15.15 -2.33
CA PRO A 18 7.58 15.55 -3.34
C PRO A 18 7.00 15.82 -4.72
N MET A 19 5.93 15.14 -5.10
CA MET A 19 5.24 15.39 -6.37
C MET A 19 4.62 16.81 -6.42
N ILE A 20 4.14 17.32 -5.29
CA ILE A 20 3.59 18.69 -5.20
C ILE A 20 4.74 19.69 -5.21
N ASP A 21 5.81 19.40 -4.48
CA ASP A 21 7.03 20.21 -4.45
C ASP A 21 7.60 20.43 -5.87
N ASN A 22 7.78 19.35 -6.60
CA ASN A 22 8.27 19.40 -7.97
C ASN A 22 7.27 20.03 -8.97
N GLY A 23 5.98 19.85 -8.74
CA GLY A 23 4.94 20.31 -9.67
C GLY A 23 4.51 21.78 -9.49
N TYR A 24 4.70 22.34 -8.29
CA TYR A 24 4.18 23.65 -7.94
C TYR A 24 5.20 24.54 -7.19
N PRO A 25 6.43 24.74 -7.69
CA PRO A 25 7.51 25.46 -6.98
C PRO A 25 7.13 26.91 -6.65
N GLU A 26 6.35 27.59 -7.50
CA GLU A 26 5.93 28.97 -7.26
C GLU A 26 4.89 29.07 -6.12
N LEU A 27 4.05 28.07 -5.94
CA LEU A 27 3.15 27.98 -4.78
C LEU A 27 3.98 27.92 -3.49
N ILE A 28 4.97 27.03 -3.46
CA ILE A 28 5.82 26.82 -2.28
C ILE A 28 6.58 28.11 -1.92
N LYS A 29 7.25 28.73 -2.88
CA LYS A 29 7.91 30.03 -2.67
C LYS A 29 6.99 31.11 -2.13
N ARG A 30 5.73 31.12 -2.58
CA ARG A 30 4.73 32.11 -2.11
C ARG A 30 4.33 31.86 -0.66
N LEU A 31 4.14 30.59 -0.26
CA LEU A 31 3.85 30.20 1.11
C LEU A 31 5.01 30.56 2.04
N GLU A 32 6.22 30.20 1.68
CA GLU A 32 7.45 30.52 2.44
C GLU A 32 7.68 32.03 2.62
N LYS A 33 7.48 32.82 1.55
CA LYS A 33 7.54 34.30 1.62
C LYS A 33 6.49 34.89 2.57
N SER A 34 5.40 34.17 2.80
CA SER A 34 4.35 34.57 3.76
C SER A 34 4.62 34.07 5.18
N GLY A 35 5.80 33.51 5.45
CA GLY A 35 6.22 33.01 6.76
C GLY A 35 5.70 31.63 7.11
N ILE A 36 5.09 30.90 6.17
CA ILE A 36 4.60 29.54 6.37
C ILE A 36 5.75 28.56 6.11
N THR A 37 6.04 27.69 7.06
CA THR A 37 7.01 26.60 6.87
C THR A 37 6.40 25.52 5.94
N VAL A 38 7.11 25.16 4.87
CA VAL A 38 6.70 24.07 3.97
C VAL A 38 7.66 22.90 4.11
N VAL A 39 7.15 21.70 4.34
CA VAL A 39 7.94 20.48 4.50
C VAL A 39 7.45 19.43 3.49
N SER A 40 8.38 18.95 2.66
CA SER A 40 8.12 17.91 1.65
C SER A 40 8.54 16.54 2.18
N LEU A 41 7.57 15.65 2.48
CA LEU A 41 7.84 14.32 3.03
C LEU A 41 6.91 13.28 2.41
N GLN A 42 7.49 12.15 2.01
CA GLN A 42 6.78 10.93 1.62
C GLN A 42 7.73 9.74 1.72
N PRO A 43 7.39 8.68 2.44
CA PRO A 43 8.19 7.47 2.45
C PRO A 43 7.96 6.66 1.16
N SER A 44 9.02 5.99 0.69
CA SER A 44 8.99 5.09 -0.46
C SER A 44 8.89 3.61 -0.08
N ASP A 45 9.32 3.26 1.14
CA ASP A 45 9.29 1.91 1.69
C ASP A 45 8.91 1.91 3.17
N ILE A 46 8.97 0.72 3.79
CA ILE A 46 8.55 0.51 5.18
C ILE A 46 9.54 1.12 6.19
N ASP A 47 10.82 1.12 5.90
CA ASP A 47 11.83 1.67 6.82
C ASP A 47 11.73 3.19 6.84
N GLU A 48 11.61 3.82 5.67
CA GLU A 48 11.34 5.25 5.55
C GLU A 48 9.99 5.64 6.17
N MET A 49 8.99 4.73 6.21
CA MET A 49 7.71 5.00 6.84
C MET A 49 7.84 5.22 8.36
N TYR A 50 8.69 4.45 9.04
CA TYR A 50 8.92 4.67 10.48
C TYR A 50 9.59 6.01 10.73
N ASP A 51 10.60 6.35 9.95
CA ASP A 51 11.26 7.66 10.00
C ASP A 51 10.29 8.82 9.68
N TYR A 52 9.42 8.62 8.71
CA TYR A 52 8.36 9.57 8.37
C TYR A 52 7.43 9.82 9.56
N TRP A 53 6.99 8.78 10.27
CA TRP A 53 6.15 8.94 11.46
C TRP A 53 6.88 9.66 12.60
N LEU A 54 8.16 9.37 12.82
CA LEU A 54 8.99 10.10 13.81
C LEU A 54 9.12 11.57 13.43
N LYS A 55 9.38 11.89 12.16
CA LYS A 55 9.45 13.26 11.67
C LYS A 55 8.13 14.01 11.87
N LEU A 56 7.00 13.36 11.62
CA LEU A 56 5.67 13.94 11.93
C LEU A 56 5.51 14.20 13.43
N GLY A 57 5.93 13.29 14.26
CA GLY A 57 5.96 13.46 15.72
C GLY A 57 6.77 14.66 16.16
N LEU A 58 7.97 14.84 15.60
CA LEU A 58 8.85 16.00 15.86
C LEU A 58 8.19 17.31 15.41
N LEU A 59 7.70 17.37 14.16
CA LEU A 59 7.07 18.56 13.58
C LEU A 59 5.82 19.02 14.35
N THR A 60 5.14 18.09 15.02
CA THR A 60 3.91 18.37 15.77
C THR A 60 4.12 18.43 17.31
N GLY A 61 5.35 18.27 17.78
CA GLY A 61 5.65 18.18 19.21
C GLY A 61 5.07 16.94 19.91
N LYS A 62 4.89 15.82 19.16
CA LYS A 62 4.26 14.57 19.62
C LYS A 62 5.18 13.36 19.43
N ILE A 63 6.47 13.53 19.70
CA ILE A 63 7.48 12.49 19.46
C ILE A 63 7.16 11.19 20.24
N GLU A 64 6.85 11.27 21.52
CA GLU A 64 6.53 10.10 22.35
C GLU A 64 5.31 9.33 21.83
N ALA A 65 4.29 10.06 21.32
CA ALA A 65 3.12 9.44 20.70
C ALA A 65 3.48 8.72 19.40
N ALA A 66 4.40 9.29 18.60
CA ALA A 66 4.88 8.67 17.38
C ALA A 66 5.70 7.40 17.67
N GLU A 67 6.59 7.44 18.67
CA GLU A 67 7.37 6.27 19.11
C GLU A 67 6.46 5.14 19.60
N LYS A 68 5.46 5.46 20.42
CA LYS A 68 4.46 4.49 20.89
C LYS A 68 3.67 3.89 19.73
N MET A 69 3.21 4.71 18.79
CA MET A 69 2.46 4.26 17.59
C MET A 69 3.31 3.30 16.74
N ILE A 70 4.60 3.60 16.55
CA ILE A 70 5.55 2.74 15.82
C ILE A 70 5.72 1.40 16.55
N GLN A 71 5.91 1.43 17.87
CA GLN A 71 6.07 0.23 18.67
C GLN A 71 4.82 -0.67 18.55
N GLU A 72 3.64 -0.13 18.76
CA GLU A 72 2.37 -0.86 18.64
C GLU A 72 2.17 -1.43 17.23
N PHE A 73 2.55 -0.69 16.19
CA PHE A 73 2.46 -1.18 14.82
C PHE A 73 3.43 -2.33 14.55
N LYS A 74 4.69 -2.24 15.05
CA LYS A 74 5.67 -3.32 14.93
C LYS A 74 5.22 -4.59 15.67
N GLU A 75 4.65 -4.46 16.86
CA GLU A 75 4.11 -5.59 17.61
C GLU A 75 2.98 -6.28 16.85
N LYS A 76 2.00 -5.52 16.36
CA LYS A 76 0.88 -6.04 15.56
C LYS A 76 1.37 -6.71 14.27
N THR A 77 2.33 -6.10 13.58
CA THR A 77 2.94 -6.67 12.37
C THR A 77 3.70 -7.96 12.70
N GLY A 78 4.47 -7.96 13.79
CA GLY A 78 5.18 -9.15 14.28
C GLY A 78 4.23 -10.31 14.60
N HIS A 79 3.07 -10.00 15.18
CA HIS A 79 2.03 -11.01 15.43
C HIS A 79 1.52 -11.62 14.11
N ILE A 80 1.17 -10.80 13.11
CA ILE A 80 0.74 -11.30 11.79
C ILE A 80 1.83 -12.19 11.18
N LEU A 81 3.09 -11.76 11.22
CA LEU A 81 4.23 -12.54 10.73
C LEU A 81 4.36 -13.88 11.45
N SER A 82 4.10 -13.94 12.76
CA SER A 82 4.13 -15.19 13.54
C SER A 82 3.07 -16.19 13.06
N LEU A 83 1.90 -15.72 12.63
CA LEU A 83 0.83 -16.56 12.09
C LEU A 83 1.17 -17.13 10.71
N THR A 84 2.02 -16.47 9.93
CA THR A 84 2.26 -16.78 8.51
C THR A 84 3.66 -17.35 8.23
N ARG A 85 4.57 -17.29 9.22
CA ARG A 85 5.97 -17.73 9.07
C ARG A 85 6.09 -19.17 8.61
N ASP A 86 5.39 -20.07 9.28
CA ASP A 86 5.55 -21.52 9.13
C ASP A 86 4.46 -22.14 8.24
N LEU A 87 3.89 -21.35 7.34
CA LEU A 87 2.95 -21.86 6.35
C LEU A 87 3.62 -22.85 5.42
N PRO A 88 3.12 -24.10 5.31
CA PRO A 88 3.75 -25.13 4.47
C PRO A 88 3.69 -24.80 2.99
N LEU A 89 2.68 -24.04 2.57
CA LEU A 89 2.50 -23.57 1.20
C LEU A 89 1.94 -22.15 1.21
N LYS A 90 2.71 -21.21 0.65
CA LYS A 90 2.28 -19.82 0.51
C LYS A 90 1.59 -19.59 -0.82
N LYS A 91 0.48 -18.85 -0.79
CA LYS A 91 -0.27 -18.47 -2.00
C LYS A 91 0.52 -17.50 -2.84
N LYS A 92 0.62 -17.76 -4.15
CA LYS A 92 1.19 -16.87 -5.16
C LYS A 92 0.12 -15.89 -5.62
N VAL A 93 0.40 -14.61 -5.48
CA VAL A 93 -0.57 -13.52 -5.68
C VAL A 93 -0.09 -12.55 -6.74
N TYR A 94 -0.93 -12.25 -7.70
CA TYR A 94 -0.76 -11.05 -8.52
C TYR A 94 -1.53 -9.91 -7.85
N PHE A 95 -0.86 -8.80 -7.59
CA PHE A 95 -1.47 -7.63 -6.95
C PHE A 95 -1.50 -6.46 -7.93
N GLU A 96 -2.67 -6.21 -8.48
CA GLU A 96 -2.90 -5.15 -9.46
C GLU A 96 -3.03 -3.78 -8.82
N ALA A 97 -2.30 -2.81 -9.38
CA ALA A 97 -2.36 -1.41 -8.97
C ALA A 97 -3.31 -0.57 -9.85
N ILE A 98 -3.24 -0.72 -11.19
CA ILE A 98 -4.05 0.03 -12.16
C ILE A 98 -4.43 -0.90 -13.32
N HIS A 99 -5.69 -1.29 -13.37
CA HIS A 99 -6.21 -2.26 -14.33
C HIS A 99 -6.04 -1.83 -15.80
N VAL A 100 -6.57 -0.65 -16.15
CA VAL A 100 -6.54 -0.13 -17.53
C VAL A 100 -5.13 -0.02 -18.11
N LYS A 101 -4.09 0.02 -17.27
CA LYS A 101 -2.68 0.17 -17.66
C LYS A 101 -1.86 -1.09 -17.40
N MET A 102 -2.48 -2.18 -16.99
CA MET A 102 -1.81 -3.45 -16.61
C MET A 102 -0.59 -3.23 -15.73
N LYS A 103 -0.79 -2.42 -14.66
CA LYS A 103 0.28 -2.07 -13.72
C LYS A 103 0.10 -2.78 -12.39
N THR A 104 1.23 -3.14 -11.80
CA THR A 104 1.35 -3.68 -10.45
C THR A 104 2.13 -2.70 -9.56
N PHE A 105 2.60 -3.16 -8.42
CA PHE A 105 3.43 -2.43 -7.48
C PHE A 105 4.89 -2.83 -7.57
N THR A 106 5.80 -1.92 -7.20
CA THR A 106 7.21 -2.27 -6.97
C THR A 106 7.32 -3.19 -5.74
N LYS A 107 8.41 -3.95 -5.66
CA LYS A 107 8.64 -4.91 -4.56
C LYS A 107 8.65 -4.26 -3.15
N ASP A 108 9.07 -3.00 -3.05
CA ASP A 108 9.21 -2.27 -1.79
C ASP A 108 7.97 -1.43 -1.43
N ALA A 109 6.92 -1.48 -2.27
CA ALA A 109 5.69 -0.72 -2.07
C ALA A 109 4.88 -1.21 -0.86
N MET A 110 4.17 -0.31 -0.19
CA MET A 110 3.29 -0.63 0.96
C MET A 110 2.31 -1.79 0.70
N PRO A 111 1.63 -1.89 -0.48
CA PRO A 111 0.76 -3.03 -0.76
C PRO A 111 1.50 -4.38 -0.80
N ILE A 112 2.76 -4.39 -1.25
CA ILE A 112 3.55 -5.62 -1.27
C ILE A 112 4.01 -5.98 0.14
N PHE A 113 4.42 -5.01 0.95
CA PHE A 113 4.68 -5.23 2.37
C PHE A 113 3.45 -5.82 3.09
N VAL A 114 2.24 -5.29 2.83
CA VAL A 114 0.98 -5.83 3.37
C VAL A 114 0.76 -7.28 2.92
N LEU A 115 0.94 -7.56 1.63
CA LEU A 115 0.78 -8.89 1.05
C LEU A 115 1.75 -9.90 1.68
N GLU A 116 3.03 -9.58 1.74
CA GLU A 116 4.08 -10.48 2.21
C GLU A 116 3.98 -10.72 3.73
N THR A 117 3.64 -9.68 4.49
CA THR A 117 3.33 -9.82 5.92
C THR A 117 2.13 -10.73 6.15
N ALA A 118 1.11 -10.67 5.32
CA ALA A 118 -0.04 -11.58 5.34
C ALA A 118 0.27 -13.00 4.81
N GLY A 119 1.52 -13.28 4.47
CA GLY A 119 1.99 -14.62 4.04
C GLY A 119 1.84 -14.89 2.55
N GLY A 120 1.49 -13.92 1.72
CA GLY A 120 1.45 -14.07 0.27
C GLY A 120 2.83 -13.99 -0.37
N ILE A 121 2.96 -14.52 -1.58
CA ILE A 121 4.14 -14.37 -2.45
C ILE A 121 3.76 -13.46 -3.60
N ASN A 122 4.46 -12.35 -3.78
CA ASN A 122 4.28 -11.48 -4.93
C ASN A 122 4.83 -12.16 -6.20
N ILE A 123 3.95 -12.54 -7.13
CA ILE A 123 4.35 -13.17 -8.40
C ILE A 123 5.02 -12.19 -9.36
N ALA A 124 4.79 -10.90 -9.15
CA ALA A 124 5.33 -9.81 -9.98
C ALA A 124 6.54 -9.11 -9.32
N SER A 125 7.33 -9.83 -8.53
CA SER A 125 8.51 -9.29 -7.83
C SER A 125 9.59 -8.75 -8.78
N ASP A 126 9.57 -9.15 -10.05
CA ASP A 126 10.43 -8.72 -11.15
C ASP A 126 9.89 -7.49 -11.90
N ALA A 127 8.79 -6.90 -11.45
CA ALA A 127 8.20 -5.72 -12.09
C ALA A 127 9.10 -4.47 -11.95
N VAL A 128 9.20 -3.70 -13.02
CA VAL A 128 10.07 -2.52 -13.11
C VAL A 128 9.28 -1.26 -12.77
N ALA A 129 9.83 -0.44 -11.87
CA ALA A 129 9.24 0.82 -11.47
C ALA A 129 8.91 1.73 -12.66
N SER A 130 7.72 2.32 -12.64
CA SER A 130 7.31 3.33 -13.62
C SER A 130 7.68 4.71 -13.09
N ARG A 131 8.83 5.24 -13.50
CA ARG A 131 9.42 6.47 -12.95
C ARG A 131 9.78 6.27 -11.46
N ASP A 132 9.91 7.35 -10.71
CA ASP A 132 10.19 7.34 -9.27
C ASP A 132 8.88 7.14 -8.46
N THR A 133 8.17 6.05 -8.72
CA THR A 133 6.90 5.74 -8.04
C THR A 133 6.85 4.27 -7.60
N ASN A 134 5.99 3.97 -6.64
CA ASN A 134 5.72 2.61 -6.17
C ASN A 134 4.84 1.78 -7.15
N ILE A 135 4.54 2.34 -8.31
CA ILE A 135 3.79 1.66 -9.39
C ILE A 135 4.78 1.11 -10.40
N ALA A 136 4.61 -0.16 -10.76
CA ALA A 136 5.46 -0.86 -11.70
C ALA A 136 4.72 -1.23 -12.99
N VAL A 137 5.44 -1.18 -14.12
CA VAL A 137 4.95 -1.73 -15.38
C VAL A 137 5.15 -3.23 -15.35
N TYR A 138 4.11 -3.99 -15.66
CA TYR A 138 4.20 -5.43 -15.79
C TYR A 138 3.76 -5.90 -17.18
N GLY A 139 2.66 -5.34 -17.66
CA GLY A 139 2.12 -5.67 -18.97
C GLY A 139 1.37 -7.01 -18.99
N LYS A 140 0.47 -7.13 -19.96
CA LYS A 140 -0.42 -8.27 -20.09
C LYS A 140 0.32 -9.57 -20.43
N GLU A 141 1.28 -9.50 -21.33
CA GLU A 141 2.04 -10.68 -21.78
C GLU A 141 2.83 -11.33 -20.63
N GLN A 142 3.50 -10.52 -19.82
CA GLN A 142 4.25 -10.99 -18.67
C GLN A 142 3.32 -11.59 -17.61
N LEU A 143 2.17 -10.96 -17.35
CA LEU A 143 1.15 -11.50 -16.47
C LEU A 143 0.63 -12.87 -16.96
N LEU A 144 0.28 -12.97 -18.23
CA LEU A 144 -0.24 -14.20 -18.83
C LEU A 144 0.80 -15.32 -18.91
N SER A 145 2.10 -15.00 -19.01
CA SER A 145 3.16 -16.00 -18.95
C SER A 145 3.22 -16.76 -17.62
N LYS A 146 2.73 -16.12 -16.53
CA LYS A 146 2.64 -16.72 -15.18
C LYS A 146 1.21 -17.17 -14.82
N ALA A 147 0.30 -17.21 -15.78
CA ALA A 147 -1.14 -17.42 -15.56
C ALA A 147 -1.49 -18.65 -14.71
N SER A 148 -0.76 -19.78 -14.89
CA SER A 148 -1.00 -21.04 -14.15
C SER A 148 -0.50 -20.99 -12.71
N GLU A 149 0.34 -20.03 -12.37
CA GLU A 149 0.94 -19.92 -11.04
C GLU A 149 0.18 -18.98 -10.11
N ILE A 150 -0.70 -18.12 -10.64
CA ILE A 150 -1.43 -17.13 -9.86
C ILE A 150 -2.57 -17.80 -9.12
N ASP A 151 -2.40 -18.03 -7.81
CA ASP A 151 -3.41 -18.62 -6.94
C ASP A 151 -4.52 -17.63 -6.59
N VAL A 152 -4.18 -16.34 -6.43
CA VAL A 152 -5.10 -15.26 -6.06
C VAL A 152 -4.77 -14.01 -6.88
N PHE A 153 -5.81 -13.36 -7.39
CA PHE A 153 -5.73 -12.06 -8.06
C PHE A 153 -6.29 -11.01 -7.09
N LEU A 154 -5.43 -10.15 -6.56
CA LEU A 154 -5.82 -8.98 -5.80
C LEU A 154 -5.76 -7.74 -6.70
N ALA A 155 -6.75 -6.86 -6.59
CA ALA A 155 -6.72 -5.55 -7.22
C ALA A 155 -7.03 -4.48 -6.16
N GLN A 156 -6.19 -3.45 -6.07
CA GLN A 156 -6.59 -2.30 -5.27
C GLN A 156 -7.77 -1.61 -5.91
N THR A 157 -8.68 -1.07 -5.10
CA THR A 157 -9.77 -0.23 -5.55
C THR A 157 -9.80 1.09 -4.80
N GLY A 158 -10.14 2.16 -5.49
CA GLY A 158 -10.16 3.51 -4.96
C GLY A 158 -10.04 4.56 -6.07
N ILE A 159 -9.50 5.72 -5.72
CA ILE A 159 -9.37 6.84 -6.66
C ILE A 159 -8.45 6.52 -7.85
N MET A 160 -7.40 5.73 -7.61
CA MET A 160 -6.42 5.39 -8.65
C MET A 160 -6.89 4.25 -9.57
N ASN A 161 -7.77 3.38 -9.11
CA ASN A 161 -8.23 2.19 -9.80
C ASN A 161 -9.68 1.87 -9.44
N SER A 162 -10.62 2.28 -10.27
CA SER A 162 -12.04 1.95 -10.10
C SER A 162 -12.41 0.73 -10.92
N VAL A 163 -11.83 -0.42 -10.59
CA VAL A 163 -12.07 -1.69 -11.26
C VAL A 163 -13.10 -2.53 -10.51
N THR A 164 -13.85 -3.33 -11.24
CA THR A 164 -14.76 -4.34 -10.70
C THR A 164 -14.25 -5.75 -10.95
N VAL A 165 -14.71 -6.72 -10.15
CA VAL A 165 -14.41 -8.14 -10.35
C VAL A 165 -14.86 -8.60 -11.74
N GLN A 166 -15.98 -8.08 -12.25
CA GLN A 166 -16.49 -8.44 -13.56
C GLN A 166 -15.58 -7.95 -14.69
N GLU A 167 -15.06 -6.73 -14.61
CA GLU A 167 -14.10 -6.20 -15.58
C GLU A 167 -12.83 -7.05 -15.63
N ILE A 168 -12.28 -7.42 -14.48
CA ILE A 168 -11.12 -8.32 -14.41
C ILE A 168 -11.43 -9.68 -15.06
N LYS A 169 -12.60 -10.27 -14.76
CA LYS A 169 -13.00 -11.57 -15.34
C LYS A 169 -13.17 -11.54 -16.85
N THR A 170 -13.64 -10.44 -17.39
CA THR A 170 -13.93 -10.29 -18.81
C THR A 170 -12.79 -9.68 -19.60
N GLU A 171 -11.67 -9.34 -18.96
CA GLU A 171 -10.48 -8.83 -19.64
C GLU A 171 -9.96 -9.88 -20.64
N PRO A 172 -9.84 -9.53 -21.94
CA PRO A 172 -9.42 -10.46 -22.97
C PRO A 172 -8.12 -11.20 -22.62
N GLY A 173 -8.14 -12.53 -22.64
CA GLY A 173 -7.00 -13.39 -22.31
C GLY A 173 -6.89 -13.77 -20.84
N PHE A 174 -7.58 -13.11 -19.91
CA PHE A 174 -7.48 -13.44 -18.46
C PHE A 174 -8.16 -14.76 -18.10
N ASN A 175 -8.99 -15.31 -18.96
CA ASN A 175 -9.63 -16.61 -18.78
C ASN A 175 -8.65 -17.80 -18.65
N ILE A 176 -7.36 -17.62 -18.98
CA ILE A 176 -6.33 -18.66 -18.75
C ILE A 176 -5.71 -18.59 -17.37
N ILE A 177 -5.85 -17.47 -16.65
CA ILE A 177 -5.27 -17.25 -15.31
C ILE A 177 -5.99 -18.17 -14.32
N LYS A 178 -5.21 -18.94 -13.53
CA LYS A 178 -5.72 -19.89 -12.54
C LYS A 178 -6.69 -19.21 -11.56
N ALA A 179 -6.30 -18.09 -10.96
CA ALA A 179 -7.13 -17.34 -10.02
C ALA A 179 -8.49 -16.92 -10.64
N ILE A 180 -8.52 -16.58 -11.94
CA ILE A 180 -9.75 -16.21 -12.64
C ILE A 180 -10.66 -17.43 -12.82
N LYS A 181 -10.10 -18.57 -13.25
CA LYS A 181 -10.84 -19.84 -13.39
C LYS A 181 -11.45 -20.31 -12.05
N GLU A 182 -10.70 -20.14 -10.98
CA GLU A 182 -11.08 -20.58 -9.64
C GLU A 182 -11.89 -19.53 -8.86
N ASN A 183 -12.27 -18.41 -9.48
CA ASN A 183 -12.96 -17.27 -8.85
C ASN A 183 -12.23 -16.68 -7.63
N GLN A 184 -10.90 -16.75 -7.60
CA GLN A 184 -10.06 -16.19 -6.55
C GLN A 184 -9.64 -14.75 -6.90
N ILE A 185 -10.63 -13.85 -7.08
CA ILE A 185 -10.44 -12.45 -7.43
C ILE A 185 -11.02 -11.60 -6.31
N TYR A 186 -10.23 -10.70 -5.76
CA TYR A 186 -10.64 -9.86 -4.64
C TYR A 186 -10.22 -8.41 -4.85
N LEU A 187 -11.07 -7.50 -4.42
CA LEU A 187 -10.80 -6.06 -4.39
C LEU A 187 -10.39 -5.65 -2.98
N ILE A 188 -9.36 -4.80 -2.87
CA ILE A 188 -8.87 -4.27 -1.61
C ILE A 188 -8.87 -2.74 -1.67
N ASP A 189 -9.42 -2.11 -0.65
CA ASP A 189 -9.43 -0.64 -0.52
C ASP A 189 -8.01 -0.08 -0.46
N GLU A 190 -7.68 0.89 -1.34
CA GLU A 190 -6.38 1.57 -1.35
C GLU A 190 -6.04 2.25 -0.03
N ASN A 191 -7.04 2.65 0.77
CA ASN A 191 -6.82 3.36 2.02
C ASN A 191 -6.18 2.49 3.12
N ILE A 192 -6.31 1.16 3.04
CA ILE A 192 -5.73 0.24 4.02
C ILE A 192 -4.46 -0.46 3.52
N ILE A 193 -4.04 -0.23 2.26
CA ILE A 193 -2.86 -0.92 1.70
C ILE A 193 -1.82 0.03 1.10
N SER A 194 -2.21 1.20 0.58
CA SER A 194 -1.32 2.04 -0.25
C SER A 194 -0.82 3.31 0.44
N ARG A 195 -1.32 3.62 1.62
CA ARG A 195 -0.93 4.83 2.35
C ARG A 195 0.01 4.48 3.51
N PRO A 196 1.04 5.30 3.78
CA PRO A 196 1.99 5.06 4.87
C PRO A 196 1.37 5.44 6.24
N VAL A 197 0.38 4.67 6.67
CA VAL A 197 -0.41 4.91 7.90
C VAL A 197 -0.59 3.61 8.68
N PRO A 198 -0.84 3.66 10.02
CA PRO A 198 -1.03 2.46 10.84
C PRO A 198 -2.17 1.54 10.37
N ARG A 199 -3.08 2.05 9.54
CA ARG A 199 -4.16 1.29 8.91
C ARG A 199 -3.70 0.17 7.97
N LEU A 200 -2.41 0.14 7.60
CA LEU A 200 -1.81 -1.00 6.89
C LEU A 200 -2.02 -2.32 7.63
N TYR A 201 -2.14 -2.29 8.97
CA TYR A 201 -2.51 -3.48 9.76
C TYR A 201 -3.88 -4.05 9.36
N GLU A 202 -4.89 -3.20 9.13
CA GLU A 202 -6.21 -3.64 8.65
C GLU A 202 -6.08 -4.30 7.26
N GLY A 203 -5.21 -3.77 6.41
CA GLY A 203 -4.86 -4.36 5.12
C GLY A 203 -4.26 -5.75 5.26
N MET A 204 -3.29 -5.93 6.18
CA MET A 204 -2.66 -7.23 6.46
C MET A 204 -3.70 -8.26 6.92
N VAL A 205 -4.59 -7.87 7.83
CA VAL A 205 -5.67 -8.74 8.31
C VAL A 205 -6.64 -9.08 7.18
N SER A 206 -7.02 -8.11 6.35
CA SER A 206 -7.95 -8.31 5.23
C SER A 206 -7.36 -9.25 4.18
N VAL A 207 -6.11 -9.02 3.77
CA VAL A 207 -5.40 -9.91 2.83
C VAL A 207 -5.19 -11.29 3.45
N GLY A 208 -4.82 -11.37 4.72
CA GLY A 208 -4.67 -12.64 5.43
C GLY A 208 -5.95 -13.47 5.48
N LYS A 209 -7.09 -12.84 5.73
CA LYS A 209 -8.41 -13.50 5.68
C LYS A 209 -8.76 -14.04 4.30
N ILE A 210 -8.35 -13.35 3.23
CA ILE A 210 -8.51 -13.82 1.85
C ILE A 210 -7.61 -15.02 1.57
N LEU A 211 -6.34 -14.94 1.94
CA LEU A 211 -5.35 -15.97 1.62
C LEU A 211 -5.49 -17.22 2.50
N TYR A 212 -5.77 -17.02 3.79
CA TYR A 212 -5.74 -18.06 4.83
C TYR A 212 -6.86 -17.87 5.87
N PRO A 213 -8.14 -18.03 5.51
CA PRO A 213 -9.28 -17.74 6.39
C PRO A 213 -9.25 -18.54 7.71
N ASP A 214 -8.73 -19.77 7.69
CA ASP A 214 -8.62 -20.64 8.89
C ASP A 214 -7.50 -20.21 9.86
N ILE A 215 -6.57 -19.36 9.38
CA ILE A 215 -5.48 -18.80 10.17
C ILE A 215 -5.86 -17.44 10.72
N PHE A 216 -6.47 -16.58 9.93
CA PHE A 216 -6.85 -15.21 10.30
C PHE A 216 -8.22 -15.15 10.97
N THR A 217 -8.44 -16.03 11.97
CA THR A 217 -9.66 -16.03 12.80
C THR A 217 -9.56 -14.99 13.92
N GLU A 218 -10.69 -14.45 14.38
CA GLU A 218 -10.71 -13.47 15.48
C GLU A 218 -9.99 -13.97 16.74
N LYS A 219 -10.15 -15.27 17.06
CA LYS A 219 -9.49 -15.89 18.20
C LYS A 219 -7.96 -15.81 18.10
N LYS A 220 -7.38 -16.03 16.92
CA LYS A 220 -5.94 -15.99 16.72
C LYS A 220 -5.42 -14.55 16.65
N LEU A 221 -6.18 -13.64 16.04
CA LEU A 221 -5.83 -12.22 15.95
C LEU A 221 -5.84 -11.53 17.32
N ASN A 222 -6.70 -11.95 18.25
CA ASN A 222 -6.84 -11.34 19.58
C ASN A 222 -5.96 -12.00 20.67
N LYS A 223 -5.24 -13.09 20.36
CA LYS A 223 -4.57 -13.92 21.39
C LYS A 223 -3.38 -13.25 22.09
N GLU A 224 -2.81 -12.20 21.53
CA GLU A 224 -1.62 -11.50 22.07
C GLU A 224 -1.89 -10.01 22.41
N MET A 225 -3.15 -9.57 22.42
CA MET A 225 -3.52 -8.24 22.90
C MET A 225 -3.88 -8.24 24.40
N GLN A 226 -3.63 -9.35 25.09
CA GLN A 226 -3.76 -9.52 26.54
C GLN A 226 -2.38 -9.73 27.17
#